data_2cfa82badcfd664ab270b0d8dd85ac15
#
_entry.id   2cfa82badcfd664ab270b0d8dd85ac15
#
_cell.length_a   1.000
_cell.length_b   1.000
_cell.length_c   1.000
_cell.angle_alpha   90.00
_cell.angle_beta   90.00
_cell.angle_gamma   90.00
#
_symmetry.space_group_name_H-M   'P 1'
#
loop_
_entity.id
_entity.type
_entity.pdbx_description
1 polymer ?
#
loop_
_entity_poly.entity_id
_entity_poly.type
_entity_poly.pdbx_seq_one_letter_code
_entity_poly.pdbx_strand_id
1 'polypeptide(L)'
;MTPSLSPVSPAWIAEAGASLGFDLTEADAERFARSVNAELDGYAVVDDLAPAGAAESVDVADVHHPSATEDPHNAYITRFTLVDDGADGPLSGLDVAVKDNLAVAGVPMTCGSRVFEGVVPRRNAVVVDRLLAAGARIVGKANMDELAYGPTSETSGFGPVTNPADPTRVAGGSSSGSGAAVAEGSADLALGSDTGGSVRIPASFCGVVGFKPTWGVVPRDGFVDLAPSLDHVGTLARDVETAALGIDVVGGYDPRDPASARASQTGVGTCAAALAAAPDAADLSLGVPDELLADHVSDEVRERFEAAVSTLEAAGATVERVAVPTVADAVYVWNAITNVELAAALRRRSLPLDRPGPHDLARLDATAASQSARGVGFGDVARERALVGAVLLDRYGGRHYTRARNACARIADEFAAALNGHDALVAPTMPVVAPELGAQKPHSYGDDDGLDVPLAFNTRPADLAGVPAVTVPDGGDGLPVGVQFVAGRCEDRTVLQVARTFERVSDT
;
A
#
# COMPACT_ATOMS: atom_id res chain seq x y z
N MET A 1 -25.88 17.15 -5.12
CA MET A 1 -27.17 16.76 -5.75
C MET A 1 -26.96 15.39 -6.36
N THR A 2 -27.65 14.38 -5.88
CA THR A 2 -27.65 13.05 -6.52
C THR A 2 -28.11 13.26 -7.97
N PRO A 3 -27.41 12.71 -8.98
CA PRO A 3 -27.90 12.80 -10.35
C PRO A 3 -29.29 12.16 -10.40
N SER A 4 -30.29 12.90 -10.88
CA SER A 4 -31.62 12.33 -11.10
C SER A 4 -31.50 11.17 -12.07
N LEU A 5 -32.10 10.03 -11.75
CA LEU A 5 -32.17 8.89 -12.65
C LEU A 5 -32.86 9.36 -13.95
N SER A 6 -32.14 9.39 -15.05
CA SER A 6 -32.66 9.84 -16.33
C SER A 6 -33.02 8.64 -17.20
N PRO A 7 -34.16 8.68 -17.90
CA PRO A 7 -34.54 7.61 -18.80
C PRO A 7 -33.49 7.33 -19.86
N VAL A 8 -33.24 6.06 -20.15
CA VAL A 8 -32.29 5.63 -21.17
C VAL A 8 -33.01 5.43 -22.52
N SER A 9 -32.29 5.75 -23.59
CA SER A 9 -32.80 5.55 -24.97
C SER A 9 -32.55 4.12 -25.46
N PRO A 10 -33.32 3.64 -26.50
CA PRO A 10 -33.01 2.38 -27.16
C PRO A 10 -31.59 2.31 -27.73
N ALA A 11 -31.06 3.45 -28.23
CA ALA A 11 -29.67 3.53 -28.72
C ALA A 11 -28.64 3.29 -27.59
N TRP A 12 -28.88 3.86 -26.42
CA TRP A 12 -28.02 3.60 -25.24
C TRP A 12 -28.07 2.12 -24.84
N ILE A 13 -29.26 1.48 -24.85
CA ILE A 13 -29.42 0.04 -24.57
C ILE A 13 -28.65 -0.82 -25.57
N ALA A 14 -28.70 -0.48 -26.87
CA ALA A 14 -27.95 -1.21 -27.88
C ALA A 14 -26.41 -1.10 -27.65
N GLU A 15 -25.91 0.09 -27.33
CA GLU A 15 -24.50 0.31 -27.02
C GLU A 15 -24.07 -0.44 -25.76
N ALA A 16 -24.84 -0.34 -24.67
CA ALA A 16 -24.60 -1.07 -23.44
C ALA A 16 -24.66 -2.59 -23.67
N GLY A 17 -25.62 -3.07 -24.45
CA GLY A 17 -25.74 -4.49 -24.86
C GLY A 17 -24.50 -4.97 -25.59
N ALA A 18 -24.01 -4.21 -26.55
CA ALA A 18 -22.81 -4.53 -27.32
C ALA A 18 -21.57 -4.59 -26.41
N SER A 19 -21.47 -3.68 -25.44
CA SER A 19 -20.37 -3.69 -24.45
C SER A 19 -20.39 -4.92 -23.52
N LEU A 20 -21.58 -5.53 -23.36
CA LEU A 20 -21.78 -6.77 -22.59
C LEU A 20 -21.73 -8.03 -23.48
N GLY A 21 -21.49 -7.88 -24.79
CA GLY A 21 -21.43 -8.98 -25.72
C GLY A 21 -22.82 -9.47 -26.19
N PHE A 22 -23.88 -8.67 -26.01
CA PHE A 22 -25.24 -9.00 -26.49
C PHE A 22 -25.46 -8.45 -27.90
N ASP A 23 -25.98 -9.28 -28.75
CA ASP A 23 -26.44 -8.89 -30.11
C ASP A 23 -27.95 -8.57 -30.04
N LEU A 24 -28.28 -7.29 -29.85
CA LEU A 24 -29.65 -6.82 -29.68
C LEU A 24 -30.21 -6.30 -31.02
N THR A 25 -31.39 -6.77 -31.37
CA THR A 25 -32.17 -6.15 -32.46
C THR A 25 -32.72 -4.79 -31.99
N GLU A 26 -33.15 -3.95 -32.96
CA GLU A 26 -33.79 -2.67 -32.64
C GLU A 26 -35.06 -2.86 -31.79
N ALA A 27 -35.86 -3.88 -32.09
CA ALA A 27 -37.03 -4.24 -31.28
C ALA A 27 -36.67 -4.68 -29.86
N ASP A 28 -35.54 -5.38 -29.68
CA ASP A 28 -35.03 -5.73 -28.34
C ASP A 28 -34.58 -4.48 -27.57
N ALA A 29 -33.82 -3.60 -28.21
CA ALA A 29 -33.36 -2.36 -27.62
C ALA A 29 -34.54 -1.48 -27.17
N GLU A 30 -35.60 -1.35 -27.96
CA GLU A 30 -36.81 -0.64 -27.59
C GLU A 30 -37.56 -1.31 -26.42
N ARG A 31 -37.70 -2.62 -26.46
CA ARG A 31 -38.36 -3.40 -25.41
C ARG A 31 -37.59 -3.28 -24.08
N PHE A 32 -36.26 -3.46 -24.11
CA PHE A 32 -35.41 -3.36 -22.92
C PHE A 32 -35.34 -1.93 -22.38
N ALA A 33 -35.32 -0.90 -23.24
CA ALA A 33 -35.37 0.49 -22.77
C ALA A 33 -36.63 0.76 -21.96
N ARG A 34 -37.81 0.27 -22.41
CA ARG A 34 -39.05 0.40 -21.62
C ARG A 34 -38.98 -0.31 -20.28
N SER A 35 -38.43 -1.54 -20.23
CA SER A 35 -38.28 -2.31 -19.00
C SER A 35 -37.33 -1.67 -18.04
N VAL A 36 -36.15 -1.26 -18.52
CA VAL A 36 -35.11 -0.59 -17.71
C VAL A 36 -35.61 0.73 -17.13
N ASN A 37 -36.30 1.54 -17.96
CA ASN A 37 -36.86 2.82 -17.48
C ASN A 37 -37.91 2.63 -16.38
N ALA A 38 -38.78 1.60 -16.51
CA ALA A 38 -39.73 1.27 -15.48
C ALA A 38 -39.07 0.82 -14.15
N GLU A 39 -37.94 0.16 -14.24
CA GLU A 39 -37.16 -0.25 -13.07
C GLU A 39 -36.42 0.96 -12.45
N LEU A 40 -35.85 1.84 -13.27
CA LEU A 40 -35.16 3.05 -12.81
C LEU A 40 -36.07 3.95 -11.96
N ASP A 41 -37.35 4.05 -12.32
CA ASP A 41 -38.33 4.82 -11.52
C ASP A 41 -38.47 4.29 -10.09
N GLY A 42 -38.24 2.98 -9.88
CA GLY A 42 -38.27 2.35 -8.57
C GLY A 42 -37.04 2.64 -7.69
N TYR A 43 -35.90 2.98 -8.29
CA TYR A 43 -34.65 3.18 -7.53
C TYR A 43 -34.63 4.48 -6.69
N ALA A 44 -35.56 5.41 -6.91
CA ALA A 44 -35.75 6.57 -6.02
C ALA A 44 -36.01 6.15 -4.56
N VAL A 45 -36.61 4.98 -4.35
CA VAL A 45 -36.81 4.42 -3.01
C VAL A 45 -35.48 4.07 -2.33
N VAL A 46 -34.47 3.67 -3.09
CA VAL A 46 -33.14 3.34 -2.53
C VAL A 46 -32.47 4.60 -1.98
N ASP A 47 -32.63 5.74 -2.67
CA ASP A 47 -32.10 7.04 -2.21
C ASP A 47 -32.77 7.47 -0.89
N ASP A 48 -34.05 7.20 -0.73
CA ASP A 48 -34.81 7.52 0.51
C ASP A 48 -34.44 6.58 1.66
N LEU A 49 -34.18 5.30 1.38
CA LEU A 49 -33.82 4.29 2.39
C LEU A 49 -32.38 4.45 2.90
N ALA A 50 -31.50 4.93 2.06
CA ALA A 50 -30.10 5.12 2.37
C ALA A 50 -29.65 6.55 1.98
N PRO A 51 -30.22 7.58 2.63
CA PRO A 51 -29.81 8.95 2.34
C PRO A 51 -28.29 9.08 2.60
N ALA A 52 -27.62 9.82 1.74
CA ALA A 52 -26.23 10.19 1.98
C ALA A 52 -26.14 10.79 3.38
N GLY A 53 -25.52 10.08 4.32
CA GLY A 53 -25.43 10.48 5.72
C GLY A 53 -24.94 11.93 5.81
N ALA A 54 -25.43 12.65 6.84
CA ALA A 54 -24.86 13.95 7.16
C ALA A 54 -23.34 13.78 7.29
N ALA A 55 -22.56 14.68 6.67
CA ALA A 55 -21.14 14.73 6.95
C ALA A 55 -20.99 14.87 8.46
N GLU A 56 -20.25 13.99 9.12
CA GLU A 56 -19.74 14.30 10.43
C GLU A 56 -18.92 15.58 10.26
N SER A 57 -19.34 16.67 10.89
CA SER A 57 -18.57 17.91 10.87
C SER A 57 -17.36 17.70 11.77
N VAL A 58 -16.31 17.16 11.22
CA VAL A 58 -15.01 17.12 11.89
C VAL A 58 -14.39 18.49 11.68
N ASP A 59 -14.16 19.21 12.76
CA ASP A 59 -13.45 20.49 12.71
C ASP A 59 -11.95 20.17 12.59
N VAL A 60 -11.45 20.22 11.37
CA VAL A 60 -10.03 19.97 11.08
C VAL A 60 -9.33 21.33 10.97
N ALA A 61 -8.39 21.57 11.88
CA ALA A 61 -7.66 22.83 11.91
C ALA A 61 -6.55 22.87 10.85
N ASP A 62 -6.32 24.07 10.30
CA ASP A 62 -5.15 24.41 9.47
C ASP A 62 -4.93 23.56 8.21
N VAL A 63 -6.02 23.19 7.52
CA VAL A 63 -5.94 22.40 6.28
C VAL A 63 -5.34 23.27 5.15
N HIS A 64 -4.12 22.95 4.74
CA HIS A 64 -3.41 23.66 3.67
C HIS A 64 -2.43 22.77 2.93
N HIS A 65 -2.02 23.19 1.72
CA HIS A 65 -0.88 22.61 1.01
C HIS A 65 0.40 23.29 1.54
N PRO A 66 1.38 22.51 2.09
CA PRO A 66 2.57 23.13 2.66
C PRO A 66 3.44 23.79 1.61
N SER A 67 4.12 24.86 2.02
CA SER A 67 5.16 25.48 1.20
C SER A 67 6.46 24.67 1.25
N ALA A 68 7.37 24.86 0.28
CA ALA A 68 8.68 24.20 0.27
C ALA A 68 9.57 24.57 1.49
N THR A 69 9.23 25.59 2.26
CA THR A 69 9.93 25.93 3.51
C THR A 69 9.39 25.14 4.69
N GLU A 70 8.10 24.81 4.69
CA GLU A 70 7.46 24.00 5.73
C GLU A 70 7.69 22.51 5.52
N ASP A 71 7.86 22.09 4.27
CA ASP A 71 8.04 20.72 3.84
C ASP A 71 9.12 20.66 2.73
N PRO A 72 10.40 20.68 3.10
CA PRO A 72 11.49 20.76 2.13
C PRO A 72 11.63 19.50 1.28
N HIS A 73 11.08 18.38 1.72
CA HIS A 73 11.13 17.10 1.02
C HIS A 73 9.84 16.78 0.26
N ASN A 74 8.82 17.65 0.30
CA ASN A 74 7.51 17.43 -0.30
C ASN A 74 6.84 16.15 0.24
N ALA A 75 7.03 15.89 1.53
CA ALA A 75 6.52 14.71 2.22
C ALA A 75 4.97 14.72 2.36
N TYR A 76 4.34 15.89 2.30
CA TYR A 76 2.90 16.04 2.48
C TYR A 76 2.21 16.69 1.27
N ILE A 77 1.06 16.14 0.88
CA ILE A 77 0.13 16.81 -0.04
C ILE A 77 -0.70 17.85 0.73
N THR A 78 -1.13 17.50 1.94
CA THR A 78 -1.94 18.37 2.79
C THR A 78 -1.47 18.28 4.22
N ARG A 79 -1.17 19.44 4.82
CA ARG A 79 -0.92 19.56 6.27
C ARG A 79 -2.21 19.97 6.96
N PHE A 80 -2.42 19.47 8.18
CA PHE A 80 -3.52 19.79 9.07
C PHE A 80 -3.24 19.23 10.46
N THR A 81 -4.05 19.58 11.42
CA THR A 81 -4.01 18.96 12.75
C THR A 81 -5.40 18.40 13.07
N LEU A 82 -5.42 17.13 13.41
CA LEU A 82 -6.63 16.44 13.86
C LEU A 82 -6.29 15.60 15.10
N VAL A 83 -7.02 15.86 16.17
CA VAL A 83 -6.93 15.15 17.46
C VAL A 83 -8.34 14.81 17.95
N ASP A 84 -8.43 13.81 18.79
CA ASP A 84 -9.61 13.58 19.64
C ASP A 84 -9.24 14.02 21.07
N ASP A 85 -9.68 15.22 21.45
CA ASP A 85 -9.35 15.83 22.76
C ASP A 85 -9.81 15.00 23.96
N GLY A 86 -10.71 14.05 23.76
CA GLY A 86 -11.20 13.12 24.78
C GLY A 86 -10.45 11.82 24.87
N ALA A 87 -9.59 11.52 23.90
CA ALA A 87 -8.86 10.26 23.82
C ALA A 87 -7.53 10.33 24.58
N ASP A 88 -7.26 9.29 25.36
CA ASP A 88 -5.97 9.04 25.98
C ASP A 88 -5.62 7.56 25.76
N GLY A 89 -4.44 7.29 25.21
CA GLY A 89 -4.10 5.94 24.81
C GLY A 89 -2.63 5.76 24.45
N PRO A 90 -2.26 4.61 23.89
CA PRO A 90 -0.87 4.25 23.65
C PRO A 90 -0.15 5.15 22.65
N LEU A 91 -0.87 5.94 21.83
CA LEU A 91 -0.28 6.88 20.87
C LEU A 91 -0.35 8.33 21.34
N SER A 92 -0.73 8.59 22.61
CA SER A 92 -0.79 9.96 23.14
C SER A 92 0.58 10.63 23.10
N GLY A 93 0.61 11.81 22.46
CA GLY A 93 1.83 12.59 22.25
C GLY A 93 2.59 12.26 20.98
N LEU A 94 2.18 11.26 20.19
CA LEU A 94 2.80 10.96 18.91
C LEU A 94 2.14 11.69 17.75
N ASP A 95 2.96 12.22 16.85
CA ASP A 95 2.57 12.78 15.57
C ASP A 95 2.50 11.68 14.51
N VAL A 96 1.35 11.59 13.82
CA VAL A 96 1.09 10.54 12.85
C VAL A 96 0.78 11.12 11.46
N ALA A 97 1.58 10.74 10.46
CA ALA A 97 1.28 11.01 9.06
C ALA A 97 0.43 9.89 8.47
N VAL A 98 -0.51 10.23 7.59
CA VAL A 98 -1.42 9.26 6.96
C VAL A 98 -1.29 9.35 5.46
N LYS A 99 -0.91 8.25 4.79
CA LYS A 99 -0.80 8.20 3.32
C LYS A 99 -2.07 8.68 2.64
N ASP A 100 -1.93 9.37 1.53
CA ASP A 100 -3.05 10.09 0.90
C ASP A 100 -4.10 9.20 0.23
N ASN A 101 -3.96 7.89 0.24
CA ASN A 101 -5.00 6.93 -0.15
C ASN A 101 -5.86 6.41 1.02
N LEU A 102 -5.66 6.92 2.24
CA LEU A 102 -6.46 6.64 3.43
C LEU A 102 -7.35 7.86 3.74
N ALA A 103 -8.64 7.65 3.84
CA ALA A 103 -9.63 8.72 4.04
C ALA A 103 -9.52 9.35 5.43
N VAL A 104 -9.47 10.69 5.46
CA VAL A 104 -9.66 11.51 6.65
C VAL A 104 -10.86 12.41 6.38
N ALA A 105 -11.88 12.37 7.22
CA ALA A 105 -13.12 13.15 7.04
C ALA A 105 -12.81 14.65 7.00
N GLY A 106 -13.36 15.34 5.99
CA GLY A 106 -13.17 16.79 5.85
C GLY A 106 -11.82 17.21 5.22
N VAL A 107 -10.89 16.28 4.97
CA VAL A 107 -9.57 16.56 4.38
C VAL A 107 -9.52 16.05 2.94
N PRO A 108 -8.99 16.82 1.96
CA PRO A 108 -8.81 16.35 0.59
C PRO A 108 -8.03 15.03 0.52
N MET A 109 -8.47 14.13 -0.37
CA MET A 109 -7.83 12.84 -0.64
C MET A 109 -7.64 12.68 -2.14
N THR A 110 -6.40 12.70 -2.59
CA THR A 110 -6.06 12.71 -4.02
C THR A 110 -5.44 11.43 -4.54
N CYS A 111 -4.95 10.56 -3.64
CA CYS A 111 -4.17 9.38 -4.01
C CYS A 111 -2.95 9.70 -4.89
N GLY A 112 -2.32 10.87 -4.68
CA GLY A 112 -1.21 11.35 -5.47
C GLY A 112 -1.58 11.79 -6.89
N SER A 113 -2.87 11.86 -7.24
CA SER A 113 -3.37 12.18 -8.59
C SER A 113 -4.10 13.52 -8.63
N ARG A 114 -3.75 14.38 -9.59
CA ARG A 114 -4.52 15.60 -9.88
C ARG A 114 -5.94 15.33 -10.37
N VAL A 115 -6.19 14.12 -10.85
CA VAL A 115 -7.54 13.70 -11.26
C VAL A 115 -8.52 13.78 -10.10
N PHE A 116 -8.08 13.42 -8.89
CA PHE A 116 -8.93 13.40 -7.69
C PHE A 116 -8.82 14.68 -6.83
N GLU A 117 -8.16 15.71 -7.32
CA GLU A 117 -8.11 16.99 -6.62
C GLU A 117 -9.53 17.55 -6.38
N GLY A 118 -9.82 17.82 -5.10
CA GLY A 118 -11.16 18.27 -4.65
C GLY A 118 -12.09 17.13 -4.18
N VAL A 119 -11.66 15.88 -4.22
CA VAL A 119 -12.38 14.78 -3.55
C VAL A 119 -12.15 14.89 -2.04
N VAL A 120 -13.24 15.07 -1.27
CA VAL A 120 -13.19 15.19 0.18
C VAL A 120 -14.06 14.10 0.81
N PRO A 121 -13.49 13.13 1.51
CA PRO A 121 -14.23 12.10 2.24
C PRO A 121 -15.10 12.70 3.35
N ARG A 122 -16.24 12.09 3.62
CA ARG A 122 -17.14 12.44 4.73
C ARG A 122 -16.97 11.56 5.96
N ARG A 123 -16.19 10.50 5.83
CA ARG A 123 -15.91 9.53 6.89
C ARG A 123 -14.43 9.22 6.92
N ASN A 124 -13.90 8.96 8.09
CA ASN A 124 -12.56 8.43 8.25
C ASN A 124 -12.46 6.99 7.73
N ALA A 125 -11.27 6.61 7.32
CA ALA A 125 -10.88 5.20 7.26
C ALA A 125 -10.87 4.60 8.68
N VAL A 126 -11.19 3.31 8.80
CA VAL A 126 -11.18 2.61 10.10
C VAL A 126 -9.86 2.80 10.85
N VAL A 127 -8.74 2.77 10.13
CA VAL A 127 -7.41 2.95 10.72
C VAL A 127 -7.22 4.35 11.30
N VAL A 128 -7.82 5.37 10.69
CA VAL A 128 -7.80 6.76 11.18
C VAL A 128 -8.63 6.91 12.45
N ASP A 129 -9.82 6.32 12.49
CA ASP A 129 -10.64 6.30 13.71
C ASP A 129 -9.90 5.64 14.88
N ARG A 130 -9.18 4.53 14.59
CA ARG A 130 -8.40 3.81 15.61
C ARG A 130 -7.20 4.61 16.12
N LEU A 131 -6.50 5.32 15.23
CA LEU A 131 -5.40 6.21 15.61
C LEU A 131 -5.89 7.31 16.56
N LEU A 132 -6.99 7.99 16.19
CA LEU A 132 -7.58 9.05 17.01
C LEU A 132 -8.02 8.52 18.36
N ALA A 133 -8.75 7.40 18.40
CA ALA A 133 -9.18 6.75 19.64
C ALA A 133 -8.01 6.30 20.53
N ALA A 134 -6.82 6.08 19.97
CA ALA A 134 -5.59 5.77 20.69
C ALA A 134 -4.79 7.01 21.12
N GLY A 135 -5.33 8.22 20.91
CA GLY A 135 -4.73 9.49 21.35
C GLY A 135 -3.69 10.06 20.36
N ALA A 136 -3.59 9.56 19.14
CA ALA A 136 -2.66 10.08 18.14
C ALA A 136 -3.06 11.50 17.68
N ARG A 137 -2.04 12.33 17.37
CA ARG A 137 -2.22 13.59 16.64
C ARG A 137 -1.92 13.36 15.16
N ILE A 138 -2.94 13.44 14.29
CA ILE A 138 -2.72 13.32 12.85
C ILE A 138 -2.28 14.67 12.30
N VAL A 139 -1.12 14.70 11.63
CA VAL A 139 -0.44 15.94 11.21
C VAL A 139 -0.46 16.20 9.72
N GLY A 140 -0.95 15.27 8.90
CA GLY A 140 -1.04 15.49 7.45
C GLY A 140 -1.35 14.25 6.64
N LYS A 141 -1.70 14.50 5.36
CA LYS A 141 -1.83 13.49 4.30
C LYS A 141 -0.48 13.40 3.60
N ALA A 142 0.21 12.28 3.82
CA ALA A 142 1.53 12.04 3.24
C ALA A 142 1.45 11.84 1.73
N ASN A 143 2.38 12.46 1.00
CA ASN A 143 2.52 12.35 -0.45
C ASN A 143 2.82 10.90 -0.87
N MET A 144 2.46 10.57 -2.10
CA MET A 144 2.56 9.21 -2.61
C MET A 144 2.65 9.18 -4.13
N ASP A 145 3.22 8.14 -4.69
CA ASP A 145 3.11 7.86 -6.12
C ASP A 145 1.66 7.73 -6.55
N GLU A 146 1.33 8.23 -7.76
CA GLU A 146 -0.04 8.27 -8.25
C GLU A 146 -0.69 6.90 -8.21
N LEU A 147 -1.89 6.81 -7.60
CA LEU A 147 -2.65 5.57 -7.39
C LEU A 147 -1.86 4.44 -6.73
N ALA A 148 -0.85 4.78 -5.91
CA ALA A 148 0.09 3.87 -5.29
C ALA A 148 0.94 3.04 -6.30
N TYR A 149 1.05 3.50 -7.57
CA TYR A 149 1.76 2.80 -8.63
C TYR A 149 3.11 3.47 -8.94
N GLY A 150 4.13 3.13 -8.16
CA GLY A 150 5.50 3.59 -8.34
C GLY A 150 6.40 3.19 -7.18
N PRO A 151 7.67 2.80 -7.42
CA PRO A 151 8.62 2.49 -6.37
C PRO A 151 9.60 3.63 -6.07
N THR A 152 9.48 4.80 -6.76
CA THR A 152 10.53 5.83 -6.77
C THR A 152 10.15 7.13 -6.10
N SER A 153 8.88 7.42 -5.83
CA SER A 153 8.39 8.73 -5.38
C SER A 153 8.23 9.81 -6.47
N GLU A 154 8.38 9.46 -7.75
CA GLU A 154 8.45 10.45 -8.83
C GLU A 154 7.15 10.58 -9.63
N THR A 155 6.17 9.68 -9.41
CA THR A 155 4.94 9.66 -10.21
C THR A 155 3.80 10.46 -9.60
N SER A 156 4.01 11.08 -8.44
CA SER A 156 3.00 11.95 -7.81
C SER A 156 2.65 13.16 -8.69
N GLY A 157 1.36 13.42 -8.87
CA GLY A 157 0.87 14.65 -9.50
C GLY A 157 1.21 15.93 -8.71
N PHE A 158 1.68 15.79 -7.46
CA PHE A 158 2.07 16.88 -6.58
C PHE A 158 3.60 17.08 -6.51
N GLY A 159 4.33 16.42 -7.38
CA GLY A 159 5.78 16.47 -7.46
C GLY A 159 6.47 15.33 -6.68
N PRO A 160 7.75 15.09 -6.98
CA PRO A 160 8.53 14.04 -6.35
C PRO A 160 8.75 14.31 -4.86
N VAL A 161 8.86 13.24 -4.08
CA VAL A 161 9.33 13.31 -2.69
C VAL A 161 10.82 13.03 -2.69
N THR A 162 11.60 13.95 -2.12
CA THR A 162 13.05 13.78 -2.02
C THR A 162 13.44 13.01 -0.76
N ASN A 163 14.56 12.33 -0.83
CA ASN A 163 15.06 11.54 0.29
C ASN A 163 15.70 12.44 1.38
N PRO A 164 15.28 12.38 2.65
CA PRO A 164 15.91 13.17 3.71
C PRO A 164 17.40 12.85 3.94
N ALA A 165 17.88 11.65 3.61
CA ALA A 165 19.29 11.30 3.72
C ALA A 165 20.14 11.97 2.61
N ASP A 166 19.57 12.17 1.41
CA ASP A 166 20.20 12.87 0.29
C ASP A 166 19.09 13.45 -0.63
N PRO A 167 18.82 14.76 -0.61
CA PRO A 167 17.74 15.37 -1.39
C PRO A 167 17.89 15.27 -2.92
N THR A 168 19.02 14.80 -3.43
CA THR A 168 19.19 14.54 -4.87
C THR A 168 18.65 13.16 -5.28
N ARG A 169 18.18 12.36 -4.32
CA ARG A 169 17.74 11.00 -4.50
C ARG A 169 16.26 10.81 -4.20
N VAL A 170 15.73 9.71 -4.72
CA VAL A 170 14.34 9.32 -4.50
C VAL A 170 14.12 8.86 -3.05
N ALA A 171 12.96 9.18 -2.49
CA ALA A 171 12.56 8.67 -1.16
C ALA A 171 12.06 7.23 -1.20
N GLY A 172 11.84 6.68 -2.40
CA GLY A 172 11.15 5.41 -2.57
C GLY A 172 9.64 5.56 -2.50
N GLY A 173 8.92 4.54 -2.99
CA GLY A 173 7.47 4.61 -3.11
C GLY A 173 6.77 3.26 -2.97
N SER A 174 5.47 3.30 -2.95
CA SER A 174 4.59 4.46 -3.17
C SER A 174 4.22 5.24 -1.91
N SER A 175 4.64 4.83 -0.69
CA SER A 175 4.43 5.58 0.55
C SER A 175 5.60 6.54 0.81
N SER A 176 5.95 7.31 -0.22
CA SER A 176 7.13 8.17 -0.26
C SER A 176 7.12 9.22 0.85
N GLY A 177 6.03 9.97 0.97
CA GLY A 177 5.88 10.98 2.00
C GLY A 177 5.85 10.38 3.41
N SER A 178 5.30 9.15 3.57
CA SER A 178 5.30 8.46 4.88
C SER A 178 6.72 8.14 5.34
N GLY A 179 7.59 7.65 4.42
CA GLY A 179 8.99 7.38 4.73
C GLY A 179 9.77 8.66 5.03
N ALA A 180 9.62 9.69 4.17
CA ALA A 180 10.30 10.96 4.35
C ALA A 180 9.88 11.67 5.64
N ALA A 181 8.58 11.72 5.96
CA ALA A 181 8.07 12.37 7.17
C ALA A 181 8.65 11.77 8.46
N VAL A 182 8.78 10.44 8.52
CA VAL A 182 9.40 9.77 9.67
C VAL A 182 10.90 10.04 9.70
N ALA A 183 11.59 9.95 8.58
CA ALA A 183 13.04 10.13 8.51
C ALA A 183 13.45 11.56 8.89
N GLU A 184 12.74 12.59 8.41
CA GLU A 184 13.02 13.99 8.76
C GLU A 184 12.51 14.38 10.16
N GLY A 185 11.62 13.59 10.75
CA GLY A 185 11.08 13.79 12.10
C GLY A 185 9.88 14.72 12.16
N SER A 186 9.16 14.94 11.08
CA SER A 186 7.87 15.65 11.08
C SER A 186 6.69 14.75 11.47
N ALA A 187 6.94 13.44 11.60
CA ALA A 187 6.05 12.46 12.19
C ALA A 187 6.86 11.41 12.97
N ASP A 188 6.30 10.92 14.07
CA ASP A 188 6.89 9.82 14.87
C ASP A 188 6.53 8.46 14.28
N LEU A 189 5.33 8.38 13.71
CA LEU A 189 4.74 7.21 13.07
C LEU A 189 4.06 7.63 11.77
N ALA A 190 4.09 6.79 10.75
CA ALA A 190 3.28 7.01 9.56
C ALA A 190 2.55 5.74 9.14
N LEU A 191 1.32 5.90 8.62
CA LEU A 191 0.66 4.84 7.88
C LEU A 191 1.04 4.92 6.41
N GLY A 192 1.38 3.75 5.85
CA GLY A 192 1.59 3.53 4.43
C GLY A 192 0.70 2.44 3.88
N SER A 193 0.78 2.19 2.59
CA SER A 193 0.19 1.00 1.96
C SER A 193 1.27 0.22 1.21
N ASP A 194 1.16 -1.11 1.22
CA ASP A 194 2.12 -2.02 0.61
C ASP A 194 1.38 -3.05 -0.23
N THR A 195 1.64 -3.05 -1.54
CA THR A 195 1.06 -3.96 -2.52
C THR A 195 2.15 -4.76 -3.24
N GLY A 196 3.36 -4.22 -3.22
CA GLY A 196 4.55 -4.83 -3.82
C GLY A 196 5.84 -4.35 -3.18
N GLY A 197 5.75 -3.77 -1.97
CA GLY A 197 6.89 -3.21 -1.24
C GLY A 197 6.70 -1.77 -0.78
N SER A 198 5.54 -1.17 -1.02
CA SER A 198 5.37 0.29 -0.91
C SER A 198 5.38 0.87 0.52
N VAL A 199 5.55 0.07 1.57
CA VAL A 199 5.96 0.48 2.94
C VAL A 199 7.45 0.24 3.12
N ARG A 200 7.94 -0.90 2.68
CA ARG A 200 9.30 -1.38 2.89
C ARG A 200 10.34 -0.66 2.02
N ILE A 201 9.96 -0.31 0.78
CA ILE A 201 10.81 0.44 -0.16
C ILE A 201 11.18 1.81 0.40
N PRO A 202 10.20 2.71 0.71
CA PRO A 202 10.55 4.00 1.30
C PRO A 202 11.22 3.87 2.68
N ALA A 203 10.88 2.84 3.47
CA ALA A 203 11.59 2.58 4.72
C ALA A 203 13.06 2.29 4.49
N SER A 204 13.39 1.41 3.52
CA SER A 204 14.77 1.08 3.16
C SER A 204 15.56 2.29 2.66
N PHE A 205 14.98 3.10 1.77
CA PHE A 205 15.67 4.23 1.16
C PHE A 205 15.81 5.44 2.10
N CYS A 206 14.83 5.65 3.00
CA CYS A 206 14.87 6.74 3.97
C CYS A 206 15.55 6.36 5.31
N GLY A 207 15.95 5.11 5.50
CA GLY A 207 16.62 4.66 6.71
C GLY A 207 15.71 4.60 7.94
N VAL A 208 14.48 4.13 7.77
CA VAL A 208 13.50 3.93 8.85
C VAL A 208 12.99 2.49 8.87
N VAL A 209 12.29 2.11 9.92
CA VAL A 209 11.63 0.80 10.02
C VAL A 209 10.32 0.84 9.23
N GLY A 210 10.07 -0.18 8.40
CA GLY A 210 8.82 -0.33 7.67
C GLY A 210 8.23 -1.72 7.88
N PHE A 211 7.03 -1.81 8.46
CA PHE A 211 6.37 -3.08 8.72
C PHE A 211 5.12 -3.26 7.87
N LYS A 212 5.12 -4.33 7.07
CA LYS A 212 3.98 -4.85 6.33
C LYS A 212 3.45 -6.09 7.04
N PRO A 213 2.24 -6.04 7.62
CA PRO A 213 1.67 -7.20 8.32
C PRO A 213 1.23 -8.32 7.34
N THR A 214 0.77 -9.42 7.88
CA THR A 214 0.05 -10.46 7.13
C THR A 214 -1.16 -9.85 6.41
N TRP A 215 -1.43 -10.28 5.17
CA TRP A 215 -2.58 -9.80 4.42
C TRP A 215 -3.90 -10.05 5.18
N GLY A 216 -4.72 -9.00 5.27
CA GLY A 216 -6.00 -9.07 5.98
C GLY A 216 -5.88 -8.91 7.51
N VAL A 217 -4.78 -8.37 8.03
CA VAL A 217 -4.64 -8.03 9.46
C VAL A 217 -5.21 -6.66 9.77
N VAL A 218 -4.97 -5.70 8.88
CA VAL A 218 -5.47 -4.34 9.02
C VAL A 218 -6.68 -4.15 8.11
N PRO A 219 -7.81 -3.64 8.64
CA PRO A 219 -9.00 -3.37 7.83
C PRO A 219 -8.77 -2.20 6.88
N ARG A 220 -9.32 -2.32 5.66
CA ARG A 220 -9.13 -1.36 4.56
C ARG A 220 -10.39 -0.55 4.23
N ASP A 221 -11.41 -0.50 5.11
CA ASP A 221 -12.53 0.41 4.91
C ASP A 221 -12.04 1.86 4.97
N GLY A 222 -12.41 2.65 3.95
CA GLY A 222 -11.89 4.01 3.76
C GLY A 222 -10.54 4.11 3.05
N PHE A 223 -9.97 2.99 2.63
CA PHE A 223 -8.75 2.90 1.80
C PHE A 223 -9.12 2.89 0.31
N VAL A 224 -8.33 3.55 -0.53
CA VAL A 224 -8.42 3.46 -2.00
C VAL A 224 -7.43 2.42 -2.49
N ASP A 225 -7.95 1.32 -3.03
CA ASP A 225 -7.15 0.18 -3.44
C ASP A 225 -6.36 0.44 -4.72
N LEU A 226 -5.15 -0.11 -4.78
CA LEU A 226 -4.43 -0.41 -6.01
C LEU A 226 -4.85 -1.79 -6.52
N ALA A 227 -4.70 -2.81 -5.67
CA ALA A 227 -5.04 -4.19 -5.95
C ALA A 227 -5.60 -4.85 -4.66
N PRO A 228 -6.94 -4.93 -4.51
CA PRO A 228 -7.59 -5.43 -3.29
C PRO A 228 -7.08 -6.78 -2.82
N SER A 229 -6.61 -7.60 -3.75
CA SER A 229 -6.11 -8.94 -3.45
C SER A 229 -4.69 -8.98 -2.86
N LEU A 230 -3.95 -7.87 -2.92
CA LEU A 230 -2.55 -7.74 -2.46
C LEU A 230 -2.33 -6.57 -1.51
N ASP A 231 -3.25 -5.61 -1.43
CA ASP A 231 -3.09 -4.39 -0.64
C ASP A 231 -3.01 -4.67 0.86
N HIS A 232 -2.03 -4.05 1.50
CA HIS A 232 -1.85 -4.00 2.95
C HIS A 232 -1.80 -2.54 3.40
N VAL A 233 -2.24 -2.27 4.62
CA VAL A 233 -1.87 -1.07 5.37
C VAL A 233 -0.75 -1.48 6.33
N GLY A 234 0.32 -0.72 6.34
CA GLY A 234 1.48 -0.96 7.20
C GLY A 234 1.96 0.32 7.88
N THR A 235 2.94 0.17 8.74
CA THR A 235 3.50 1.25 9.56
C THR A 235 4.94 1.55 9.19
N LEU A 236 5.31 2.84 9.25
CA LEU A 236 6.69 3.31 9.16
C LEU A 236 7.00 4.09 10.44
N ALA A 237 8.15 3.84 11.05
CA ALA A 237 8.57 4.46 12.29
C ALA A 237 10.10 4.47 12.37
N ARG A 238 10.67 5.20 13.36
CA ARG A 238 12.13 5.22 13.55
C ARG A 238 12.68 3.93 14.14
N ASP A 239 11.86 3.18 14.86
CA ASP A 239 12.24 1.95 15.55
C ASP A 239 11.14 0.89 15.45
N VAL A 240 11.53 -0.36 15.74
CA VAL A 240 10.64 -1.53 15.68
C VAL A 240 9.51 -1.44 16.70
N GLU A 241 9.75 -0.83 17.86
CA GLU A 241 8.76 -0.71 18.93
C GLU A 241 7.60 0.21 18.53
N THR A 242 7.91 1.39 18.00
CA THR A 242 6.90 2.34 17.50
C THR A 242 6.13 1.78 16.31
N ALA A 243 6.81 1.07 15.38
CA ALA A 243 6.15 0.39 14.27
C ALA A 243 5.18 -0.70 14.75
N ALA A 244 5.57 -1.50 15.73
CA ALA A 244 4.75 -2.54 16.36
C ALA A 244 3.56 -1.94 17.13
N LEU A 245 3.76 -0.84 17.83
CA LEU A 245 2.71 -0.12 18.54
C LEU A 245 1.65 0.41 17.55
N GLY A 246 2.09 1.00 16.45
CA GLY A 246 1.21 1.47 15.39
C GLY A 246 0.33 0.36 14.83
N ILE A 247 0.91 -0.81 14.53
CA ILE A 247 0.14 -1.95 13.99
C ILE A 247 -0.81 -2.55 15.02
N ASP A 248 -0.44 -2.56 16.30
CA ASP A 248 -1.32 -3.01 17.38
C ASP A 248 -2.57 -2.15 17.51
N VAL A 249 -2.46 -0.86 17.23
CA VAL A 249 -3.59 0.08 17.25
C VAL A 249 -4.46 -0.08 16.01
N VAL A 250 -3.87 -0.10 14.80
CA VAL A 250 -4.69 -0.08 13.57
C VAL A 250 -5.16 -1.46 13.13
N GLY A 251 -4.52 -2.53 13.58
CA GLY A 251 -4.87 -3.91 13.27
C GLY A 251 -6.11 -4.41 14.03
N GLY A 252 -6.63 -5.54 13.59
CA GLY A 252 -7.79 -6.17 14.22
C GLY A 252 -9.02 -6.22 13.33
N TYR A 253 -9.96 -7.09 13.66
CA TYR A 253 -11.18 -7.29 12.89
C TYR A 253 -12.08 -6.05 12.85
N ASP A 254 -12.59 -5.76 11.66
CA ASP A 254 -13.70 -4.82 11.45
C ASP A 254 -14.70 -5.44 10.46
N PRO A 255 -16.02 -5.44 10.77
CA PRO A 255 -17.03 -6.08 9.93
C PRO A 255 -17.20 -5.40 8.56
N ARG A 256 -16.70 -4.16 8.39
CA ARG A 256 -16.72 -3.43 7.11
C ARG A 256 -15.67 -3.97 6.13
N ASP A 257 -14.63 -4.66 6.62
CA ASP A 257 -13.68 -5.43 5.81
C ASP A 257 -13.54 -6.85 6.36
N PRO A 258 -14.32 -7.83 5.87
CA PRO A 258 -14.27 -9.21 6.35
C PRO A 258 -12.91 -9.89 6.22
N ALA A 259 -12.04 -9.42 5.31
CA ALA A 259 -10.67 -9.93 5.20
C ALA A 259 -9.88 -9.72 6.49
N SER A 260 -10.22 -8.69 7.27
CA SER A 260 -9.56 -8.37 8.55
C SER A 260 -9.82 -9.39 9.67
N ALA A 261 -10.70 -10.37 9.47
CA ALA A 261 -10.90 -11.48 10.40
C ALA A 261 -9.63 -12.29 10.65
N ARG A 262 -8.66 -12.22 9.74
CA ARG A 262 -7.34 -12.87 9.87
C ARG A 262 -6.54 -12.33 11.06
N ALA A 263 -6.74 -11.09 11.46
CA ALA A 263 -6.04 -10.48 12.60
C ALA A 263 -6.12 -11.31 13.88
N SER A 264 -7.21 -12.04 14.10
CA SER A 264 -7.37 -12.92 15.26
C SER A 264 -6.34 -14.06 15.35
N GLN A 265 -5.60 -14.33 14.28
CA GLN A 265 -4.61 -15.40 14.17
C GLN A 265 -3.16 -14.92 14.32
N THR A 266 -2.92 -13.60 14.35
CA THR A 266 -1.57 -13.02 14.19
C THR A 266 -0.94 -12.50 15.49
N GLY A 267 -1.72 -12.40 16.56
CA GLY A 267 -1.28 -11.77 17.82
C GLY A 267 -1.13 -10.24 17.75
N VAL A 268 -1.58 -9.60 16.66
CA VAL A 268 -1.69 -8.14 16.56
C VAL A 268 -2.63 -7.63 17.67
N GLY A 269 -2.28 -6.48 18.26
CA GLY A 269 -2.82 -5.95 19.51
C GLY A 269 -1.94 -6.25 20.72
N THR A 270 -0.85 -7.03 20.57
CA THR A 270 0.13 -7.35 21.60
C THR A 270 1.56 -7.45 21.06
N CYS A 271 1.81 -7.02 19.82
CA CYS A 271 3.13 -7.11 19.18
C CYS A 271 4.18 -6.27 19.93
N ALA A 272 3.85 -5.01 20.25
CA ALA A 272 4.78 -4.12 20.99
C ALA A 272 5.12 -4.70 22.36
N ALA A 273 4.11 -5.20 23.09
CA ALA A 273 4.36 -5.83 24.40
C ALA A 273 5.23 -7.11 24.28
N ALA A 274 5.10 -7.84 23.18
CA ALA A 274 5.86 -9.06 22.93
C ALA A 274 7.34 -8.82 22.62
N LEU A 275 7.74 -7.59 22.24
CA LEU A 275 9.14 -7.24 21.96
C LEU A 275 10.04 -7.33 23.19
N ALA A 276 9.47 -7.22 24.40
CA ALA A 276 10.21 -7.43 25.64
C ALA A 276 10.76 -8.86 25.77
N ALA A 277 10.12 -9.82 25.11
CA ALA A 277 10.51 -11.23 25.04
C ALA A 277 11.14 -11.59 23.68
N ALA A 278 11.67 -10.60 22.94
CA ALA A 278 12.42 -10.88 21.73
C ALA A 278 13.64 -11.77 22.05
N PRO A 279 13.90 -12.84 21.27
CA PRO A 279 14.95 -13.79 21.54
C PRO A 279 16.34 -13.12 21.48
N ASP A 280 17.33 -13.71 22.14
CA ASP A 280 18.71 -13.36 21.88
C ASP A 280 19.11 -13.85 20.48
N ALA A 281 20.09 -13.18 19.85
CA ALA A 281 20.53 -13.57 18.50
C ALA A 281 20.98 -15.05 18.43
N ALA A 282 21.56 -15.57 19.50
CA ALA A 282 22.02 -16.97 19.59
C ALA A 282 20.88 -18.00 19.51
N ASP A 283 19.65 -17.60 19.73
CA ASP A 283 18.46 -18.46 19.62
C ASP A 283 17.79 -18.37 18.25
N LEU A 284 18.30 -17.50 17.35
CA LEU A 284 17.71 -17.29 16.01
C LEU A 284 18.29 -18.23 14.97
N SER A 285 17.40 -18.77 14.15
CA SER A 285 17.70 -19.47 12.89
C SER A 285 17.10 -18.70 11.72
N LEU A 286 17.92 -18.29 10.76
CA LEU A 286 17.55 -17.44 9.64
C LEU A 286 17.89 -18.09 8.29
N GLY A 287 16.98 -18.00 7.32
CA GLY A 287 17.20 -18.46 5.96
C GLY A 287 17.49 -17.30 5.01
N VAL A 288 18.55 -17.36 4.19
CA VAL A 288 18.83 -16.39 3.13
C VAL A 288 18.43 -16.97 1.78
N PRO A 289 17.35 -16.49 1.14
CA PRO A 289 16.96 -16.96 -0.19
C PRO A 289 18.00 -16.56 -1.26
N ASP A 290 18.52 -17.55 -1.98
CA ASP A 290 19.53 -17.33 -3.02
C ASP A 290 19.03 -16.39 -4.12
N GLU A 291 17.76 -16.51 -4.49
CA GLU A 291 17.15 -15.73 -5.56
C GLU A 291 17.01 -14.25 -5.20
N LEU A 292 16.87 -13.90 -3.91
CA LEU A 292 16.81 -12.51 -3.44
C LEU A 292 18.20 -11.86 -3.27
N LEU A 293 19.26 -12.61 -3.48
CA LEU A 293 20.65 -12.16 -3.42
C LEU A 293 21.41 -12.46 -4.73
N ALA A 294 20.70 -12.59 -5.84
CA ALA A 294 21.26 -12.89 -7.15
C ALA A 294 21.90 -11.65 -7.83
N ASP A 295 22.27 -11.74 -9.10
CA ASP A 295 23.05 -10.73 -9.84
C ASP A 295 22.37 -9.34 -9.95
N HIS A 296 21.07 -9.24 -9.66
CA HIS A 296 20.34 -7.98 -9.65
C HIS A 296 20.65 -7.10 -8.43
N VAL A 297 21.29 -7.63 -7.39
CA VAL A 297 21.71 -6.88 -6.20
C VAL A 297 23.08 -6.26 -6.44
N SER A 298 23.19 -4.94 -6.30
CA SER A 298 24.44 -4.22 -6.45
C SER A 298 25.49 -4.66 -5.43
N ASP A 299 26.78 -4.52 -5.79
CA ASP A 299 27.88 -4.88 -4.91
C ASP A 299 27.81 -4.14 -3.56
N GLU A 300 27.50 -2.85 -3.57
CA GLU A 300 27.36 -2.03 -2.35
C GLU A 300 26.28 -2.59 -1.41
N VAL A 301 25.08 -2.89 -1.93
CA VAL A 301 23.99 -3.45 -1.11
C VAL A 301 24.35 -4.86 -0.64
N ARG A 302 24.98 -5.66 -1.49
CA ARG A 302 25.44 -7.00 -1.14
C ARG A 302 26.44 -6.98 0.02
N GLU A 303 27.49 -6.14 -0.07
CA GLU A 303 28.50 -6.01 0.96
C GLU A 303 27.89 -5.58 2.31
N ARG A 304 26.99 -4.61 2.29
CA ARG A 304 26.32 -4.12 3.48
C ARG A 304 25.37 -5.16 4.09
N PHE A 305 24.63 -5.88 3.26
CA PHE A 305 23.78 -6.98 3.70
C PHE A 305 24.61 -8.12 4.31
N GLU A 306 25.72 -8.52 3.70
CA GLU A 306 26.60 -9.55 4.22
C GLU A 306 27.26 -9.11 5.54
N ALA A 307 27.57 -7.84 5.71
CA ALA A 307 28.03 -7.29 6.99
C ALA A 307 26.93 -7.38 8.06
N ALA A 308 25.68 -7.05 7.74
CA ALA A 308 24.55 -7.18 8.66
C ALA A 308 24.32 -8.65 9.07
N VAL A 309 24.41 -9.60 8.13
CA VAL A 309 24.35 -11.03 8.42
C VAL A 309 25.51 -11.45 9.34
N SER A 310 26.73 -11.00 9.05
CA SER A 310 27.92 -11.31 9.87
C SER A 310 27.78 -10.77 11.31
N THR A 311 27.11 -9.62 11.50
CA THR A 311 26.79 -9.07 12.83
C THR A 311 25.85 -10.01 13.61
N LEU A 312 24.81 -10.54 12.94
CA LEU A 312 23.91 -11.53 13.54
C LEU A 312 24.63 -12.83 13.89
N GLU A 313 25.47 -13.35 12.99
CA GLU A 313 26.27 -14.56 13.21
C GLU A 313 27.29 -14.37 14.37
N ALA A 314 27.93 -13.21 14.44
CA ALA A 314 28.85 -12.87 15.54
C ALA A 314 28.12 -12.79 16.88
N ALA A 315 26.84 -12.39 16.88
CA ALA A 315 25.95 -12.41 18.04
C ALA A 315 25.37 -13.80 18.34
N GLY A 316 25.67 -14.83 17.50
CA GLY A 316 25.35 -16.23 17.72
C GLY A 316 24.22 -16.79 16.86
N ALA A 317 23.60 -16.02 15.98
CA ALA A 317 22.55 -16.51 15.10
C ALA A 317 23.06 -17.57 14.10
N THR A 318 22.21 -18.52 13.81
CA THR A 318 22.45 -19.48 12.71
C THR A 318 21.85 -18.93 11.42
N VAL A 319 22.67 -18.85 10.37
CA VAL A 319 22.21 -18.34 9.06
C VAL A 319 22.51 -19.39 7.99
N GLU A 320 21.49 -19.80 7.23
CA GLU A 320 21.61 -20.81 6.18
C GLU A 320 21.08 -20.32 4.84
N ARG A 321 21.63 -20.82 3.75
CA ARG A 321 21.13 -20.52 2.38
C ARG A 321 19.92 -21.41 2.10
N VAL A 322 18.85 -20.79 1.54
CA VAL A 322 17.60 -21.49 1.17
C VAL A 322 17.19 -21.11 -0.25
N ALA A 323 16.26 -21.83 -0.85
CA ALA A 323 15.76 -21.57 -2.20
C ALA A 323 14.26 -21.25 -2.20
N VAL A 324 13.87 -20.25 -2.99
CA VAL A 324 12.49 -19.86 -3.29
C VAL A 324 12.32 -19.61 -4.79
N PRO A 325 12.48 -20.63 -5.64
CA PRO A 325 12.76 -20.49 -7.08
C PRO A 325 11.69 -19.71 -7.86
N THR A 326 10.42 -19.75 -7.48
CA THR A 326 9.34 -19.03 -8.17
C THR A 326 9.43 -17.50 -7.96
N VAL A 327 10.24 -17.03 -7.01
CA VAL A 327 10.47 -15.59 -6.78
C VAL A 327 11.09 -14.91 -7.99
N ALA A 328 11.90 -15.59 -8.79
CA ALA A 328 12.45 -15.06 -10.03
C ALA A 328 11.35 -14.57 -11.01
N ASP A 329 10.19 -15.19 -11.00
CA ASP A 329 9.04 -14.84 -11.85
C ASP A 329 8.01 -13.93 -11.15
N ALA A 330 8.22 -13.56 -9.90
CA ALA A 330 7.26 -12.82 -9.06
C ALA A 330 6.82 -11.49 -9.70
N VAL A 331 7.70 -10.84 -10.45
CA VAL A 331 7.38 -9.58 -11.15
C VAL A 331 6.24 -9.76 -12.17
N TYR A 332 6.23 -10.85 -12.92
CA TYR A 332 5.19 -11.12 -13.93
C TYR A 332 3.87 -11.52 -13.27
N VAL A 333 3.95 -12.30 -12.17
CA VAL A 333 2.78 -12.68 -11.35
C VAL A 333 2.11 -11.42 -10.78
N TRP A 334 2.91 -10.55 -10.17
CA TRP A 334 2.46 -9.29 -9.59
C TRP A 334 1.84 -8.36 -10.63
N ASN A 335 2.51 -8.15 -11.77
CA ASN A 335 2.03 -7.30 -12.86
C ASN A 335 0.69 -7.80 -13.43
N ALA A 336 0.52 -9.12 -13.61
CA ALA A 336 -0.73 -9.67 -14.11
C ALA A 336 -1.91 -9.43 -13.16
N ILE A 337 -1.67 -9.43 -11.86
CA ILE A 337 -2.70 -9.16 -10.84
C ILE A 337 -3.01 -7.66 -10.79
N THR A 338 -2.01 -6.84 -10.52
CA THR A 338 -2.20 -5.42 -10.24
C THR A 338 -2.73 -4.64 -11.44
N ASN A 339 -2.22 -4.92 -12.65
CA ASN A 339 -2.70 -4.27 -13.86
C ASN A 339 -4.18 -4.59 -14.15
N VAL A 340 -4.60 -5.85 -13.93
CA VAL A 340 -6.00 -6.25 -14.13
C VAL A 340 -6.91 -5.62 -13.06
N GLU A 341 -6.49 -5.64 -11.80
CA GLU A 341 -7.29 -5.06 -10.71
C GLU A 341 -7.40 -3.53 -10.85
N LEU A 342 -6.31 -2.83 -11.24
CA LEU A 342 -6.35 -1.41 -11.57
C LEU A 342 -7.32 -1.10 -12.72
N ALA A 343 -7.22 -1.83 -13.85
CA ALA A 343 -8.12 -1.64 -14.98
C ALA A 343 -9.59 -1.88 -14.60
N ALA A 344 -9.85 -2.90 -13.78
CA ALA A 344 -11.17 -3.19 -13.27
C ALA A 344 -11.68 -2.09 -12.32
N ALA A 345 -10.82 -1.57 -11.43
CA ALA A 345 -11.17 -0.47 -10.53
C ALA A 345 -11.53 0.81 -11.29
N LEU A 346 -10.72 1.19 -12.29
CA LEU A 346 -11.02 2.36 -13.13
C LEU A 346 -12.31 2.20 -13.92
N ARG A 347 -12.59 1.01 -14.49
CA ARG A 347 -13.85 0.71 -15.20
C ARG A 347 -15.08 0.79 -14.28
N ARG A 348 -14.93 0.36 -13.03
CA ARG A 348 -15.99 0.40 -12.02
C ARG A 348 -16.08 1.76 -11.32
N ARG A 349 -15.26 2.74 -11.68
CA ARG A 349 -15.18 4.03 -11.00
C ARG A 349 -14.95 3.87 -9.49
N SER A 350 -14.08 2.94 -9.14
CA SER A 350 -13.71 2.59 -7.75
C SER A 350 -14.89 2.14 -6.86
N LEU A 351 -15.97 1.59 -7.45
CA LEU A 351 -17.05 0.98 -6.68
C LEU A 351 -16.50 -0.23 -5.89
N PRO A 352 -16.68 -0.28 -4.57
CA PRO A 352 -16.16 -1.33 -3.69
C PRO A 352 -17.06 -2.56 -3.68
N LEU A 353 -17.17 -3.26 -4.83
CA LEU A 353 -18.05 -4.42 -5.00
C LEU A 353 -17.66 -5.64 -4.15
N ASP A 354 -16.44 -5.65 -3.64
CA ASP A 354 -15.84 -6.72 -2.84
C ASP A 354 -15.94 -6.48 -1.32
N ARG A 355 -16.50 -5.34 -0.90
CA ARG A 355 -16.64 -4.99 0.52
C ARG A 355 -18.09 -4.78 0.91
N PRO A 356 -18.60 -5.51 1.91
CA PRO A 356 -19.91 -5.25 2.48
C PRO A 356 -19.85 -4.02 3.40
N GLY A 357 -20.99 -3.42 3.65
CA GLY A 357 -21.14 -2.38 4.66
C GLY A 357 -21.47 -1.01 4.09
N PRO A 358 -21.64 0.00 4.96
CA PRO A 358 -21.95 1.34 4.53
C PRO A 358 -20.73 1.98 3.87
N HIS A 359 -20.91 2.53 2.67
CA HIS A 359 -19.89 3.23 1.93
C HIS A 359 -20.06 4.75 2.01
N ASP A 360 -18.96 5.50 1.89
CA ASP A 360 -19.00 6.96 1.76
C ASP A 360 -19.47 7.32 0.33
N LEU A 361 -20.78 7.47 0.17
CA LEU A 361 -21.41 7.78 -1.11
C LEU A 361 -20.88 9.09 -1.69
N ALA A 362 -20.66 10.11 -0.86
CA ALA A 362 -20.17 11.40 -1.33
C ALA A 362 -18.75 11.30 -1.89
N ARG A 363 -17.89 10.53 -1.27
CA ARG A 363 -16.54 10.23 -1.79
C ARG A 363 -16.62 9.46 -3.10
N LEU A 364 -17.46 8.42 -3.19
CA LEU A 364 -17.63 7.63 -4.41
C LEU A 364 -18.16 8.48 -5.56
N ASP A 365 -19.19 9.30 -5.33
CA ASP A 365 -19.75 10.22 -6.33
C ASP A 365 -18.70 11.24 -6.80
N ALA A 366 -17.96 11.85 -5.87
CA ALA A 366 -16.90 12.80 -6.19
C ALA A 366 -15.77 12.14 -7.01
N THR A 367 -15.35 10.93 -6.63
CA THR A 367 -14.35 10.14 -7.35
C THR A 367 -14.82 9.82 -8.78
N ALA A 368 -16.06 9.35 -8.94
CA ALA A 368 -16.63 9.01 -10.25
C ALA A 368 -16.78 10.26 -11.14
N ALA A 369 -17.22 11.39 -10.57
CA ALA A 369 -17.35 12.65 -11.31
C ALA A 369 -15.98 13.18 -11.73
N SER A 370 -14.99 13.16 -10.84
CA SER A 370 -13.62 13.62 -11.13
C SER A 370 -12.96 12.75 -12.21
N GLN A 371 -13.07 11.43 -12.10
CA GLN A 371 -12.55 10.51 -13.11
C GLN A 371 -13.21 10.75 -14.48
N SER A 372 -14.52 10.98 -14.53
CA SER A 372 -15.23 11.26 -15.78
C SER A 372 -14.83 12.60 -16.40
N ALA A 373 -14.57 13.62 -15.58
CA ALA A 373 -14.21 14.96 -16.03
C ALA A 373 -12.73 15.12 -16.37
N ARG A 374 -11.85 14.42 -15.65
CA ARG A 374 -10.40 14.65 -15.65
C ARG A 374 -9.57 13.38 -15.91
N GLY A 375 -10.20 12.26 -16.28
CA GLY A 375 -9.49 10.97 -16.45
C GLY A 375 -8.37 10.99 -17.48
N VAL A 376 -8.37 11.96 -18.38
CA VAL A 376 -7.25 12.22 -19.31
C VAL A 376 -5.99 12.77 -18.61
N GLY A 377 -6.11 13.22 -17.36
CA GLY A 377 -5.04 13.78 -16.55
C GLY A 377 -4.28 12.76 -15.70
N PHE A 378 -4.60 11.47 -15.77
CA PHE A 378 -3.76 10.45 -15.16
C PHE A 378 -2.36 10.44 -15.78
N GLY A 379 -1.36 10.23 -14.96
CA GLY A 379 0.02 10.07 -15.40
C GLY A 379 0.24 8.85 -16.30
N ASP A 380 1.34 8.85 -17.02
CA ASP A 380 1.61 7.82 -18.03
C ASP A 380 1.73 6.42 -17.43
N VAL A 381 2.31 6.29 -16.23
CA VAL A 381 2.40 4.99 -15.54
C VAL A 381 1.02 4.42 -15.26
N ALA A 382 0.11 5.19 -14.65
CA ALA A 382 -1.24 4.73 -14.33
C ALA A 382 -2.01 4.34 -15.62
N ARG A 383 -1.88 5.15 -16.69
CA ARG A 383 -2.50 4.86 -17.99
C ARG A 383 -1.97 3.60 -18.63
N GLU A 384 -0.65 3.43 -18.69
CA GLU A 384 -0.02 2.25 -19.28
C GLU A 384 -0.44 0.97 -18.56
N ARG A 385 -0.36 0.97 -17.23
CA ARG A 385 -0.73 -0.19 -16.41
C ARG A 385 -2.21 -0.56 -16.57
N ALA A 386 -3.09 0.42 -16.58
CA ALA A 386 -4.50 0.21 -16.85
C ALA A 386 -4.75 -0.37 -18.26
N LEU A 387 -4.01 0.10 -19.28
CA LEU A 387 -4.12 -0.41 -20.64
C LEU A 387 -3.64 -1.86 -20.75
N VAL A 388 -2.53 -2.22 -20.09
CA VAL A 388 -2.07 -3.62 -20.00
C VAL A 388 -3.15 -4.50 -19.37
N GLY A 389 -3.72 -4.04 -18.25
CA GLY A 389 -4.83 -4.75 -17.58
C GLY A 389 -6.06 -4.92 -18.48
N ALA A 390 -6.42 -3.87 -19.24
CA ALA A 390 -7.53 -3.93 -20.20
C ALA A 390 -7.25 -4.97 -21.29
N VAL A 391 -6.04 -5.05 -21.83
CA VAL A 391 -5.65 -6.07 -22.82
C VAL A 391 -5.78 -7.48 -22.24
N LEU A 392 -5.32 -7.69 -20.99
CA LEU A 392 -5.42 -8.99 -20.31
C LEU A 392 -6.89 -9.41 -20.09
N LEU A 393 -7.78 -8.46 -19.80
CA LEU A 393 -9.21 -8.71 -19.63
C LEU A 393 -9.88 -8.97 -20.97
N ASP A 394 -9.73 -8.06 -21.95
CA ASP A 394 -10.55 -8.05 -23.15
C ASP A 394 -10.10 -9.09 -24.18
N ARG A 395 -8.78 -9.27 -24.36
CA ARG A 395 -8.26 -10.23 -25.35
C ARG A 395 -8.08 -11.63 -24.80
N TYR A 396 -7.83 -11.75 -23.49
CA TYR A 396 -7.48 -13.03 -22.89
C TYR A 396 -8.48 -13.48 -21.80
N GLY A 397 -9.61 -12.74 -21.64
CA GLY A 397 -10.70 -13.12 -20.73
C GLY A 397 -10.27 -13.28 -19.28
N GLY A 398 -9.29 -12.50 -18.81
CA GLY A 398 -8.78 -12.60 -17.44
C GLY A 398 -7.99 -13.86 -17.11
N ARG A 399 -7.72 -14.71 -18.10
CA ARG A 399 -7.01 -16.00 -17.93
C ARG A 399 -5.66 -15.85 -17.24
N HIS A 400 -4.87 -14.80 -17.59
CA HIS A 400 -3.55 -14.58 -17.00
C HIS A 400 -3.65 -14.09 -15.56
N TYR A 401 -4.67 -13.31 -15.21
CA TYR A 401 -4.99 -12.95 -13.84
C TYR A 401 -5.26 -14.20 -12.99
N THR A 402 -6.14 -15.08 -13.46
CA THR A 402 -6.48 -16.32 -12.74
C THR A 402 -5.24 -17.20 -12.52
N ARG A 403 -4.37 -17.32 -13.54
CA ARG A 403 -3.13 -18.08 -13.40
C ARG A 403 -2.15 -17.43 -12.42
N ALA A 404 -2.03 -16.11 -12.44
CA ALA A 404 -1.20 -15.39 -11.50
C ALA A 404 -1.70 -15.54 -10.05
N ARG A 405 -3.03 -15.49 -9.83
CA ARG A 405 -3.62 -15.78 -8.51
C ARG A 405 -3.30 -17.20 -8.03
N ASN A 406 -3.31 -18.18 -8.93
CA ASN A 406 -2.92 -19.56 -8.59
C ASN A 406 -1.41 -19.66 -8.31
N ALA A 407 -0.56 -18.89 -8.99
CA ALA A 407 0.88 -18.85 -8.72
C ALA A 407 1.22 -18.28 -7.33
N CYS A 408 0.37 -17.39 -6.77
CA CYS A 408 0.52 -16.91 -5.39
C CYS A 408 0.54 -18.06 -4.38
N ALA A 409 -0.30 -19.09 -4.57
CA ALA A 409 -0.30 -20.26 -3.68
C ALA A 409 1.05 -20.99 -3.72
N ARG A 410 1.61 -21.16 -4.93
CA ARG A 410 2.94 -21.81 -5.08
C ARG A 410 4.03 -20.99 -4.39
N ILE A 411 4.05 -19.66 -4.57
CA ILE A 411 5.01 -18.79 -3.89
C ILE A 411 4.86 -18.93 -2.36
N ALA A 412 3.63 -18.93 -1.86
CA ALA A 412 3.38 -19.12 -0.43
C ALA A 412 3.86 -20.48 0.10
N ASP A 413 3.68 -21.55 -0.67
CA ASP A 413 4.17 -22.89 -0.31
C ASP A 413 5.71 -22.95 -0.31
N GLU A 414 6.38 -22.30 -1.27
CA GLU A 414 7.85 -22.21 -1.31
C GLU A 414 8.39 -21.40 -0.11
N PHE A 415 7.74 -20.29 0.27
CA PHE A 415 8.09 -19.56 1.48
C PHE A 415 7.92 -20.39 2.74
N ALA A 416 6.79 -21.12 2.86
CA ALA A 416 6.56 -22.01 4.00
C ALA A 416 7.61 -23.13 4.06
N ALA A 417 8.03 -23.66 2.92
CA ALA A 417 9.09 -24.66 2.85
C ALA A 417 10.46 -24.09 3.25
N ALA A 418 10.80 -22.89 2.78
CA ALA A 418 12.05 -22.21 3.12
C ALA A 418 12.11 -21.77 4.59
N LEU A 419 10.97 -21.50 5.20
CA LEU A 419 10.84 -21.17 6.63
C LEU A 419 10.85 -22.41 7.55
N ASN A 420 10.81 -23.62 6.99
CA ASN A 420 10.81 -24.82 7.83
C ASN A 420 12.15 -24.98 8.56
N GLY A 421 12.15 -24.75 9.86
CA GLY A 421 13.36 -24.76 10.71
C GLY A 421 14.04 -23.40 10.86
N HIS A 422 13.44 -22.33 10.31
CA HIS A 422 13.91 -20.96 10.45
C HIS A 422 12.83 -20.07 11.06
N ASP A 423 13.25 -19.11 11.91
CA ASP A 423 12.35 -18.13 12.51
C ASP A 423 11.93 -17.06 11.51
N ALA A 424 12.81 -16.72 10.57
CA ALA A 424 12.54 -15.81 9.47
C ALA A 424 13.46 -16.06 8.27
N LEU A 425 13.03 -15.60 7.09
CA LEU A 425 13.92 -15.38 5.96
C LEU A 425 14.50 -13.96 6.06
N VAL A 426 15.74 -13.78 5.63
CA VAL A 426 16.42 -12.49 5.63
C VAL A 426 17.02 -12.19 4.26
N ALA A 427 16.81 -10.96 3.76
CA ALA A 427 17.31 -10.51 2.46
C ALA A 427 17.53 -9.00 2.46
N PRO A 428 18.31 -8.42 1.54
CA PRO A 428 18.28 -6.98 1.33
C PRO A 428 16.89 -6.56 0.86
N THR A 429 16.33 -5.49 1.44
CA THR A 429 15.00 -5.00 1.06
C THR A 429 14.99 -4.53 -0.39
N MET A 430 16.01 -3.73 -0.75
CA MET A 430 16.16 -3.18 -2.08
C MET A 430 17.42 -3.72 -2.75
N PRO A 431 17.40 -3.90 -4.08
CA PRO A 431 18.58 -4.39 -4.79
C PRO A 431 19.68 -3.33 -4.97
N VAL A 432 19.36 -2.06 -4.80
CA VAL A 432 20.27 -0.92 -4.92
C VAL A 432 19.99 0.09 -3.79
N VAL A 433 20.93 0.98 -3.49
CA VAL A 433 20.69 2.17 -2.68
C VAL A 433 19.75 3.13 -3.42
N ALA A 434 19.20 4.13 -2.73
CA ALA A 434 18.26 5.08 -3.33
C ALA A 434 18.85 5.69 -4.61
N PRO A 435 18.22 5.52 -5.78
CA PRO A 435 18.67 6.10 -7.04
C PRO A 435 18.57 7.64 -7.04
N GLU A 436 19.34 8.30 -7.90
CA GLU A 436 19.17 9.73 -8.15
C GLU A 436 17.80 10.02 -8.78
N LEU A 437 17.24 11.18 -8.48
CA LEU A 437 16.01 11.66 -9.13
C LEU A 437 16.19 11.71 -10.65
N GLY A 438 15.24 11.16 -11.38
CA GLY A 438 15.27 11.07 -12.85
C GLY A 438 16.13 9.94 -13.41
N ALA A 439 16.86 9.18 -12.59
CA ALA A 439 17.68 8.08 -13.05
C ALA A 439 16.85 6.89 -13.56
N GLN A 440 15.66 6.67 -12.99
CA GLN A 440 14.74 5.63 -13.45
C GLN A 440 13.61 6.26 -14.26
N LYS A 441 13.51 5.91 -15.54
CA LYS A 441 12.31 6.25 -16.31
C LYS A 441 11.15 5.37 -15.85
N PRO A 442 9.97 5.96 -15.56
CA PRO A 442 8.82 5.22 -15.05
C PRO A 442 8.31 4.08 -15.96
N HIS A 443 8.78 4.00 -17.19
CA HIS A 443 8.22 3.19 -18.29
C HIS A 443 9.14 2.10 -18.84
N SER A 444 10.32 1.89 -18.31
CA SER A 444 11.29 1.00 -18.95
C SER A 444 11.04 -0.49 -18.72
N TYR A 445 9.96 -1.03 -19.30
CA TYR A 445 9.99 -2.39 -19.82
C TYR A 445 10.37 -2.31 -21.31
N GLY A 446 11.67 -2.29 -21.62
CA GLY A 446 12.18 -2.42 -22.99
C GLY A 446 12.91 -1.23 -23.58
N ASP A 447 13.12 -0.12 -22.87
CA ASP A 447 14.01 0.96 -23.32
C ASP A 447 15.37 0.82 -22.64
N ASP A 448 16.43 0.79 -23.45
CA ASP A 448 17.84 0.52 -23.06
C ASP A 448 18.50 1.59 -22.15
N ASP A 449 17.77 2.62 -21.69
CA ASP A 449 18.33 3.80 -21.02
C ASP A 449 17.90 3.97 -19.54
N GLY A 450 17.46 2.93 -18.82
CA GLY A 450 17.08 2.97 -17.40
C GLY A 450 17.87 2.02 -16.52
N LEU A 451 17.71 2.10 -15.20
CA LEU A 451 18.21 1.06 -14.30
C LEU A 451 17.58 -0.28 -14.69
N ASP A 452 18.42 -1.22 -15.11
CA ASP A 452 18.02 -2.54 -15.60
C ASP A 452 17.50 -3.46 -14.49
N VAL A 453 17.37 -2.93 -13.25
CA VAL A 453 17.01 -3.67 -12.05
C VAL A 453 15.58 -3.33 -11.63
N PRO A 454 14.68 -4.32 -11.52
CA PRO A 454 13.34 -4.09 -10.98
C PRO A 454 13.43 -3.76 -9.48
N LEU A 455 13.31 -2.48 -9.10
CA LEU A 455 13.48 -2.02 -7.72
C LEU A 455 12.67 -2.84 -6.68
N ALA A 456 11.46 -3.24 -7.01
CA ALA A 456 10.62 -4.02 -6.10
C ALA A 456 10.78 -5.54 -6.24
N PHE A 457 11.93 -6.03 -6.75
CA PHE A 457 12.16 -7.46 -6.93
C PHE A 457 12.09 -8.22 -5.60
N ASN A 458 12.81 -7.75 -4.60
CA ASN A 458 12.93 -8.42 -3.30
C ASN A 458 11.68 -8.25 -2.40
N THR A 459 10.82 -7.28 -2.68
CA THR A 459 9.67 -6.97 -1.81
C THR A 459 8.36 -7.63 -2.26
N ARG A 460 8.11 -7.72 -3.59
CA ARG A 460 6.88 -8.30 -4.16
C ARG A 460 6.54 -9.72 -3.70
N PRO A 461 7.51 -10.63 -3.53
CA PRO A 461 7.21 -12.01 -3.15
C PRO A 461 6.44 -12.14 -1.84
N ALA A 462 6.75 -11.31 -0.82
CA ALA A 462 6.05 -11.31 0.45
C ALA A 462 4.58 -10.84 0.34
N ASP A 463 4.26 -9.95 -0.63
CA ASP A 463 2.88 -9.56 -0.94
C ASP A 463 2.11 -10.70 -1.61
N LEU A 464 2.74 -11.34 -2.59
CA LEU A 464 2.15 -12.48 -3.33
C LEU A 464 1.88 -13.66 -2.41
N ALA A 465 2.78 -13.92 -1.45
CA ALA A 465 2.59 -14.94 -0.43
C ALA A 465 1.61 -14.52 0.67
N GLY A 466 1.36 -13.22 0.85
CA GLY A 466 0.52 -12.65 1.91
C GLY A 466 1.08 -12.87 3.31
N VAL A 467 2.40 -12.93 3.45
CA VAL A 467 3.16 -13.12 4.70
C VAL A 467 3.63 -11.80 5.28
N PRO A 468 3.87 -11.67 6.60
CA PRO A 468 4.39 -10.46 7.20
C PRO A 468 5.87 -10.24 6.82
N ALA A 469 6.25 -8.98 6.66
CA ALA A 469 7.62 -8.59 6.38
C ALA A 469 7.96 -7.24 7.02
N VAL A 470 9.15 -7.11 7.55
CA VAL A 470 9.66 -5.88 8.15
C VAL A 470 11.01 -5.52 7.56
N THR A 471 11.22 -4.25 7.30
CA THR A 471 12.50 -3.67 6.90
C THR A 471 13.08 -2.90 8.07
N VAL A 472 14.34 -3.13 8.39
CA VAL A 472 15.11 -2.43 9.43
C VAL A 472 16.38 -1.88 8.77
N PRO A 473 16.79 -0.63 9.03
CA PRO A 473 18.07 -0.11 8.54
C PRO A 473 19.25 -0.94 9.05
N ASP A 474 20.28 -1.08 8.24
CA ASP A 474 21.49 -1.85 8.60
C ASP A 474 22.44 -1.13 9.58
N GLY A 475 22.16 0.14 9.93
CA GLY A 475 22.98 0.94 10.86
C GLY A 475 24.32 1.43 10.28
N GLY A 476 24.63 1.13 9.01
CA GLY A 476 25.88 1.52 8.38
C GLY A 476 25.93 2.98 7.91
N ASP A 477 27.15 3.48 7.63
CA ASP A 477 27.38 4.83 7.13
C ASP A 477 26.92 4.98 5.66
N GLY A 478 26.58 6.21 5.24
CA GLY A 478 26.21 6.56 3.88
C GLY A 478 24.73 6.50 3.60
N LEU A 479 24.34 6.15 2.36
CA LEU A 479 22.94 5.98 2.02
C LEU A 479 22.34 4.77 2.75
N PRO A 480 21.12 4.88 3.27
CA PRO A 480 20.51 3.76 4.00
C PRO A 480 20.36 2.49 3.15
N VAL A 481 20.60 1.35 3.77
CA VAL A 481 20.30 0.00 3.23
C VAL A 481 19.37 -0.71 4.21
N GLY A 482 18.23 -1.18 3.71
CA GLY A 482 17.29 -1.93 4.52
C GLY A 482 17.57 -3.44 4.50
N VAL A 483 17.54 -4.06 5.66
CA VAL A 483 17.54 -5.51 5.83
C VAL A 483 16.10 -5.95 6.07
N GLN A 484 15.57 -6.82 5.21
CA GLN A 484 14.21 -7.31 5.28
C GLN A 484 14.16 -8.67 5.97
N PHE A 485 13.28 -8.80 6.95
CA PHE A 485 12.92 -10.08 7.57
C PHE A 485 11.50 -10.46 7.15
N VAL A 486 11.28 -11.74 6.84
CA VAL A 486 9.99 -12.29 6.41
C VAL A 486 9.71 -13.55 7.22
N ALA A 487 8.57 -13.60 7.93
CA ALA A 487 8.16 -14.78 8.68
C ALA A 487 6.98 -15.49 8.01
N GLY A 488 6.52 -16.59 8.61
CA GLY A 488 5.38 -17.35 8.14
C GLY A 488 4.07 -16.57 8.21
N ARG A 489 3.08 -17.02 7.45
CA ARG A 489 1.76 -16.36 7.47
C ARG A 489 1.16 -16.37 8.88
N CYS A 490 0.70 -15.23 9.35
CA CYS A 490 0.18 -14.99 10.70
C CYS A 490 1.25 -15.00 11.80
N GLU A 491 2.52 -14.94 11.44
CA GLU A 491 3.64 -14.83 12.39
C GLU A 491 4.14 -13.39 12.53
N ASP A 492 3.22 -12.43 12.54
CA ASP A 492 3.49 -10.98 12.63
C ASP A 492 4.30 -10.64 13.88
N ARG A 493 4.01 -11.30 15.00
CA ARG A 493 4.77 -11.14 16.25
C ARG A 493 6.20 -11.65 16.10
N THR A 494 6.39 -12.83 15.52
CA THR A 494 7.71 -13.45 15.33
C THR A 494 8.62 -12.56 14.50
N VAL A 495 8.15 -12.06 13.35
CA VAL A 495 8.98 -11.22 12.49
C VAL A 495 9.39 -9.91 13.17
N LEU A 496 8.52 -9.30 13.99
CA LEU A 496 8.82 -8.11 14.76
C LEU A 496 9.83 -8.40 15.88
N GLN A 497 9.76 -9.56 16.55
CA GLN A 497 10.73 -9.97 17.55
C GLN A 497 12.12 -10.20 16.93
N VAL A 498 12.19 -10.85 15.76
CA VAL A 498 13.44 -11.02 14.97
C VAL A 498 14.03 -9.64 14.60
N ALA A 499 13.18 -8.73 14.09
CA ALA A 499 13.58 -7.37 13.75
C ALA A 499 14.12 -6.61 14.96
N ARG A 500 13.48 -6.74 16.13
CA ARG A 500 13.93 -6.12 17.37
C ARG A 500 15.29 -6.66 17.83
N THR A 501 15.52 -7.95 17.66
CA THR A 501 16.82 -8.56 17.95
C THR A 501 17.89 -8.00 17.02
N PHE A 502 17.61 -7.91 15.71
CA PHE A 502 18.54 -7.28 14.76
C PHE A 502 18.83 -5.81 15.11
N GLU A 503 17.81 -5.01 15.37
CA GLU A 503 17.94 -3.60 15.75
C GLU A 503 18.88 -3.43 16.98
N ARG A 504 18.75 -4.30 18.00
CA ARG A 504 19.63 -4.26 19.19
C ARG A 504 21.09 -4.58 18.89
N VAL A 505 21.38 -5.49 17.95
CA VAL A 505 22.76 -5.90 17.65
C VAL A 505 23.41 -4.99 16.61
N SER A 506 22.64 -4.29 15.77
CA SER A 506 23.15 -3.32 14.81
C SER A 506 23.45 -1.94 15.42
N ASP A 507 22.83 -1.61 16.57
CA ASP A 507 23.09 -0.37 17.34
C ASP A 507 24.35 -0.45 18.23
N THR A 508 25.01 -1.61 18.32
CA THR A 508 26.22 -1.87 19.14
C THR A 508 27.48 -1.92 18.32
#